data_caa436f02df2a9472b6a1abe857f84a9
#
_entry.id   caa436f02df2a9472b6a1abe857f84a9
#
_cell.length_a   1.000
_cell.length_b   1.000
_cell.length_c   1.000
_cell.angle_alpha   90.00
_cell.angle_beta   90.00
_cell.angle_gamma   90.00
#
_symmetry.space_group_name_H-M   'P 1'
#
loop_
_entity.id
_entity.type
_entity.pdbx_description
1 polymer ?
#
loop_
_entity_poly.entity_id
_entity_poly.type
_entity_poly.pdbx_seq_one_letter_code
_entity_poly.pdbx_strand_id
1 'polypeptide(L)'
;MKLVTIIGARPQIIKAAALNRAIKNHYADRIQEIIVHTGQHYDDNMSQIFFDELQIPRPDYNLHVGSDSQGVQTARMTEGIETLLIKEQPDFIILYGDTNSTLAGAVAAAKIHVPIVHIEAGLRSFNKAMPEEINRIVCDHCSTLLFTPTVAGLENLKREGFPIDNNGPYTINNPKVYHCGDIMYDNSLYFSQIVEEKTNIIQRLKLNGKPFILATIHRDSNTDYPERLSAIFKALIQLSEENQIVLPLHPRTAKLMKTNLDEDLQKQIRLSQNIHLIPPVSFLEMIALERHAQLVMTDSGGVQKEAYFFKKPVIILRQETEWVEIVETGNAILADTDEARITQAWLHFMGNPPTTFPEVFGDGHAAEFMLDRILECCACHSKSDLL
;
A
#
# COMPACT_ATOMS: atom_id res chain seq x y z
N MET A 1 13.07 22.90 9.40
CA MET A 1 13.52 21.55 9.01
C MET A 1 13.24 21.32 7.55
N LYS A 2 14.18 20.76 6.80
CA LYS A 2 14.01 20.43 5.38
C LYS A 2 13.95 18.91 5.20
N LEU A 3 12.91 18.41 4.55
CA LEU A 3 12.70 17.00 4.19
C LEU A 3 12.80 16.80 2.69
N VAL A 4 13.45 15.71 2.25
CA VAL A 4 13.38 15.23 0.86
C VAL A 4 12.59 13.93 0.86
N THR A 5 11.43 13.93 0.19
CA THR A 5 10.51 12.79 0.07
C THR A 5 10.73 12.10 -1.27
N ILE A 6 11.08 10.82 -1.27
CA ILE A 6 11.30 10.01 -2.47
C ILE A 6 10.05 9.20 -2.80
N ILE A 7 9.56 9.35 -4.01
CA ILE A 7 8.45 8.57 -4.57
C ILE A 7 8.81 8.08 -5.96
N GLY A 8 8.26 6.97 -6.41
CA GLY A 8 8.54 6.42 -7.73
C GLY A 8 7.46 5.47 -8.24
N ALA A 9 6.62 4.96 -7.35
CA ALA A 9 5.53 4.05 -7.66
C ALA A 9 4.22 4.54 -7.03
N ARG A 10 3.10 4.18 -7.63
CA ARG A 10 1.75 4.59 -7.19
C ARG A 10 1.50 4.42 -5.69
N PRO A 11 1.85 3.29 -5.03
CA PRO A 11 1.63 3.15 -3.58
C PRO A 11 2.40 4.18 -2.75
N GLN A 12 3.60 4.58 -3.19
CA GLN A 12 4.40 5.61 -2.49
C GLN A 12 3.76 6.99 -2.62
N ILE A 13 3.21 7.32 -3.79
CA ILE A 13 2.50 8.58 -4.02
C ILE A 13 1.29 8.69 -3.07
N ILE A 14 0.51 7.60 -2.93
CA ILE A 14 -0.63 7.56 -2.00
C ILE A 14 -0.16 7.80 -0.56
N LYS A 15 0.89 7.12 -0.10
CA LYS A 15 1.43 7.29 1.26
C LYS A 15 1.93 8.72 1.49
N ALA A 16 2.65 9.27 0.52
CA ALA A 16 3.14 10.65 0.58
C ALA A 16 2.00 11.68 0.67
N ALA A 17 0.81 11.38 0.12
CA ALA A 17 -0.36 12.26 0.23
C ALA A 17 -0.75 12.55 1.68
N ALA A 18 -0.75 11.54 2.56
CA ALA A 18 -1.10 11.74 3.96
C ALA A 18 -0.07 12.62 4.67
N LEU A 19 1.23 12.33 4.49
CA LEU A 19 2.30 13.11 5.10
C LEU A 19 2.29 14.56 4.61
N ASN A 20 2.20 14.77 3.29
CA ASN A 20 2.14 16.10 2.69
C ASN A 20 0.93 16.91 3.18
N ARG A 21 -0.24 16.26 3.28
CA ARG A 21 -1.44 16.90 3.80
C ARG A 21 -1.26 17.32 5.27
N ALA A 22 -0.69 16.46 6.12
CA ALA A 22 -0.37 16.79 7.50
C ALA A 22 0.61 17.96 7.58
N ILE A 23 1.70 17.95 6.77
CA ILE A 23 2.66 19.06 6.69
C ILE A 23 1.94 20.36 6.34
N LYS A 24 1.15 20.36 5.28
CA LYS A 24 0.44 21.55 4.79
C LYS A 24 -0.54 22.12 5.83
N ASN A 25 -1.23 21.26 6.56
CA ASN A 25 -2.29 21.67 7.49
C ASN A 25 -1.75 22.08 8.87
N HIS A 26 -0.67 21.44 9.36
CA HIS A 26 -0.25 21.56 10.75
C HIS A 26 1.23 21.91 10.96
N TYR A 27 2.08 21.82 9.93
CA TYR A 27 3.53 21.94 10.07
C TYR A 27 4.18 22.84 9.02
N ALA A 28 3.40 23.58 8.23
CA ALA A 28 3.90 24.38 7.11
C ALA A 28 4.89 25.49 7.52
N ASP A 29 4.81 25.95 8.77
CA ASP A 29 5.74 26.95 9.35
C ASP A 29 7.06 26.34 9.85
N ARG A 30 7.12 25.02 10.03
CA ARG A 30 8.26 24.29 10.61
C ARG A 30 8.96 23.35 9.64
N ILE A 31 8.25 22.86 8.62
CA ILE A 31 8.73 21.84 7.68
C ILE A 31 8.64 22.35 6.25
N GLN A 32 9.76 22.29 5.54
CA GLN A 32 9.84 22.43 4.10
C GLN A 32 10.01 21.04 3.48
N GLU A 33 9.05 20.57 2.72
CA GLU A 33 9.12 19.31 1.98
C GLU A 33 9.52 19.55 0.53
N ILE A 34 10.44 18.74 0.02
CA ILE A 34 10.85 18.66 -1.40
C ILE A 34 10.50 17.25 -1.88
N ILE A 35 9.64 17.13 -2.88
CA ILE A 35 9.21 15.87 -3.44
C ILE A 35 10.03 15.53 -4.68
N VAL A 36 10.67 14.36 -4.67
CA VAL A 36 11.47 13.82 -5.77
C VAL A 36 10.78 12.57 -6.32
N HIS A 37 10.36 12.64 -7.59
CA HIS A 37 9.85 11.47 -8.31
C HIS A 37 11.00 10.81 -9.08
N THR A 38 11.25 9.51 -8.84
CA THR A 38 12.35 8.79 -9.50
C THR A 38 12.06 8.46 -10.96
N GLY A 39 10.79 8.39 -11.36
CA GLY A 39 10.37 7.95 -12.69
C GLY A 39 10.23 6.43 -12.83
N GLN A 40 10.23 5.65 -11.73
CA GLN A 40 10.15 4.19 -11.76
C GLN A 40 8.92 3.67 -12.51
N HIS A 41 7.76 4.26 -12.27
CA HIS A 41 6.51 4.00 -12.97
C HIS A 41 5.93 5.34 -13.41
N TYR A 42 6.43 5.88 -14.50
CA TYR A 42 6.02 7.19 -14.98
C TYR A 42 5.31 7.08 -16.33
N ASP A 43 3.99 7.26 -16.30
CA ASP A 43 3.15 7.59 -17.46
C ASP A 43 2.61 8.99 -17.20
N ASP A 44 3.01 9.96 -18.03
CA ASP A 44 2.70 11.39 -17.85
C ASP A 44 1.19 11.62 -17.63
N ASN A 45 0.34 10.93 -18.39
CA ASN A 45 -1.10 11.15 -18.33
C ASN A 45 -1.75 10.49 -17.10
N MET A 46 -1.30 9.30 -16.70
CA MET A 46 -1.84 8.63 -15.52
C MET A 46 -1.33 9.24 -14.22
N SER A 47 -0.08 9.69 -14.20
CA SER A 47 0.51 10.31 -13.00
C SER A 47 -0.15 11.65 -12.70
N GLN A 48 -0.42 12.48 -13.73
CA GLN A 48 -1.05 13.80 -13.55
C GLN A 48 -2.43 13.69 -12.89
N ILE A 49 -3.31 12.85 -13.44
CA ILE A 49 -4.67 12.62 -12.90
C ILE A 49 -4.58 12.15 -11.44
N PHE A 50 -3.59 11.32 -11.14
CA PHE A 50 -3.40 10.74 -9.82
C PHE A 50 -2.95 11.78 -8.78
N PHE A 51 -2.03 12.70 -9.15
CA PHE A 51 -1.63 13.82 -8.29
C PHE A 51 -2.81 14.75 -8.01
N ASP A 52 -3.62 15.03 -9.03
CA ASP A 52 -4.79 15.90 -8.90
C ASP A 52 -5.89 15.24 -8.03
N GLU A 53 -6.17 13.93 -8.20
CA GLU A 53 -7.11 13.17 -7.36
C GLU A 53 -6.69 13.17 -5.89
N LEU A 54 -5.42 12.93 -5.62
CA LEU A 54 -4.87 12.84 -4.26
C LEU A 54 -4.57 14.20 -3.63
N GLN A 55 -4.73 15.30 -4.39
CA GLN A 55 -4.41 16.67 -3.95
C GLN A 55 -2.96 16.84 -3.47
N ILE A 56 -2.03 16.09 -4.07
CA ILE A 56 -0.59 16.19 -3.78
C ILE A 56 0.03 17.23 -4.70
N PRO A 57 0.97 18.07 -4.22
CA PRO A 57 1.74 18.96 -5.10
C PRO A 57 2.53 18.14 -6.12
N ARG A 58 2.78 18.77 -7.27
CA ARG A 58 3.69 18.17 -8.27
C ARG A 58 5.07 18.00 -7.66
N PRO A 59 5.79 16.94 -8.06
CA PRO A 59 7.16 16.76 -7.62
C PRO A 59 8.03 17.96 -8.01
N ASP A 60 8.89 18.40 -7.09
CA ASP A 60 9.87 19.44 -7.34
C ASP A 60 10.95 18.97 -8.33
N TYR A 61 11.25 17.68 -8.31
CA TYR A 61 12.21 17.02 -9.19
C TYR A 61 11.65 15.72 -9.75
N ASN A 62 11.98 15.45 -11.03
CA ASN A 62 11.75 14.16 -11.66
C ASN A 62 13.05 13.64 -12.29
N LEU A 63 13.47 12.44 -11.88
CA LEU A 63 14.71 11.82 -12.37
C LEU A 63 14.53 11.12 -13.73
N HIS A 64 13.29 10.89 -14.16
CA HIS A 64 12.95 10.27 -15.46
C HIS A 64 13.66 8.93 -15.72
N VAL A 65 13.89 8.11 -14.70
CA VAL A 65 14.69 6.87 -14.85
C VAL A 65 13.99 5.84 -15.74
N GLY A 66 12.66 5.74 -15.66
CA GLY A 66 11.89 4.79 -16.49
C GLY A 66 12.11 3.33 -16.11
N SER A 67 11.61 2.43 -16.98
CA SER A 67 11.77 0.98 -16.83
C SER A 67 13.07 0.49 -17.42
N ASP A 68 13.82 -0.34 -16.67
CA ASP A 68 15.05 -1.00 -17.10
C ASP A 68 15.24 -2.29 -16.28
N SER A 69 16.36 -3.00 -16.43
CA SER A 69 16.71 -4.09 -15.52
C SER A 69 16.85 -3.57 -14.09
N GLN A 70 16.56 -4.41 -13.08
CA GLN A 70 16.54 -4.04 -11.66
C GLN A 70 17.84 -3.29 -11.25
N GLY A 71 19.01 -3.81 -11.65
CA GLY A 71 20.30 -3.21 -11.30
C GLY A 71 20.52 -1.85 -11.95
N VAL A 72 20.24 -1.72 -13.26
CA VAL A 72 20.41 -0.45 -14.00
C VAL A 72 19.44 0.61 -13.49
N GLN A 73 18.20 0.25 -13.28
CA GLN A 73 17.18 1.16 -12.75
C GLN A 73 17.59 1.68 -11.37
N THR A 74 17.97 0.78 -10.44
CA THR A 74 18.41 1.16 -9.09
C THR A 74 19.65 2.05 -9.13
N ALA A 75 20.65 1.73 -9.97
CA ALA A 75 21.88 2.52 -10.08
C ALA A 75 21.60 3.96 -10.53
N ARG A 76 20.80 4.15 -11.59
CA ARG A 76 20.43 5.49 -12.09
C ARG A 76 19.63 6.30 -11.05
N MET A 77 18.73 5.65 -10.33
CA MET A 77 18.00 6.30 -9.22
C MET A 77 18.96 6.72 -8.11
N THR A 78 19.89 5.85 -7.72
CA THR A 78 20.87 6.14 -6.66
C THR A 78 21.72 7.36 -7.01
N GLU A 79 22.27 7.43 -8.23
CA GLU A 79 23.07 8.55 -8.74
C GLU A 79 22.27 9.86 -8.73
N GLY A 80 21.04 9.83 -9.24
CA GLY A 80 20.18 11.01 -9.29
C GLY A 80 19.76 11.49 -7.90
N ILE A 81 19.41 10.59 -6.99
CA ILE A 81 19.06 10.93 -5.60
C ILE A 81 20.28 11.50 -4.87
N GLU A 82 21.46 10.87 -4.96
CA GLU A 82 22.69 11.36 -4.33
C GLU A 82 22.99 12.79 -4.75
N THR A 83 22.93 13.07 -6.06
CA THR A 83 23.16 14.42 -6.63
C THR A 83 22.19 15.45 -6.01
N LEU A 84 20.90 15.08 -5.87
CA LEU A 84 19.90 15.97 -5.28
C LEU A 84 20.11 16.16 -3.78
N LEU A 85 20.44 15.12 -3.04
CA LEU A 85 20.70 15.23 -1.59
C LEU A 85 21.91 16.14 -1.30
N ILE A 86 22.98 16.04 -2.10
CA ILE A 86 24.15 16.94 -1.99
C ILE A 86 23.76 18.39 -2.27
N LYS A 87 22.90 18.62 -3.26
CA LYS A 87 22.40 19.96 -3.63
C LYS A 87 21.49 20.55 -2.56
N GLU A 88 20.50 19.77 -2.12
CA GLU A 88 19.42 20.24 -1.25
C GLU A 88 19.79 20.24 0.25
N GLN A 89 20.77 19.43 0.66
CA GLN A 89 21.24 19.31 2.06
C GLN A 89 20.09 19.19 3.06
N PRO A 90 19.18 18.19 2.90
CA PRO A 90 18.05 18.03 3.80
C PRO A 90 18.50 17.60 5.20
N ASP A 91 17.64 17.81 6.18
CA ASP A 91 17.82 17.28 7.53
C ASP A 91 17.49 15.78 7.57
N PHE A 92 16.49 15.34 6.79
CA PHE A 92 16.13 13.93 6.61
C PHE A 92 15.65 13.64 5.18
N ILE A 93 15.86 12.38 4.74
CA ILE A 93 15.19 11.80 3.59
C ILE A 93 14.06 10.89 4.07
N ILE A 94 12.88 10.98 3.42
CA ILE A 94 11.71 10.15 3.70
C ILE A 94 11.59 9.08 2.61
N LEU A 95 11.55 7.81 3.02
CA LEU A 95 11.41 6.65 2.16
C LEU A 95 10.18 5.84 2.56
N TYR A 96 9.46 5.29 1.58
CA TYR A 96 8.23 4.53 1.80
C TYR A 96 8.34 3.10 1.27
N GLY A 97 7.98 2.12 2.09
CA GLY A 97 7.81 0.72 1.68
C GLY A 97 9.07 0.09 1.11
N ASP A 98 8.98 -0.56 -0.05
CA ASP A 98 9.94 -1.56 -0.50
C ASP A 98 10.26 -1.55 -2.00
N THR A 99 10.04 -0.43 -2.68
CA THR A 99 10.31 -0.32 -4.12
C THR A 99 11.81 -0.14 -4.41
N ASN A 100 12.21 -0.21 -5.69
CA ASN A 100 13.58 0.13 -6.09
C ASN A 100 13.94 1.59 -5.76
N SER A 101 12.97 2.50 -5.77
CA SER A 101 13.16 3.89 -5.35
C SER A 101 13.52 3.98 -3.86
N THR A 102 12.92 3.13 -3.02
CA THR A 102 13.23 3.02 -1.59
C THR A 102 14.67 2.54 -1.39
N LEU A 103 15.06 1.44 -2.06
CA LEU A 103 16.43 0.92 -2.01
C LEU A 103 17.46 1.95 -2.48
N ALA A 104 17.20 2.59 -3.62
CA ALA A 104 18.10 3.60 -4.18
C ALA A 104 18.28 4.78 -3.23
N GLY A 105 17.18 5.29 -2.64
CA GLY A 105 17.22 6.37 -1.65
C GLY A 105 18.00 5.98 -0.40
N ALA A 106 17.79 4.76 0.12
CA ALA A 106 18.49 4.26 1.29
C ALA A 106 20.00 4.18 1.07
N VAL A 107 20.44 3.60 -0.05
CA VAL A 107 21.86 3.47 -0.38
C VAL A 107 22.50 4.84 -0.62
N ALA A 108 21.87 5.73 -1.40
CA ALA A 108 22.38 7.08 -1.67
C ALA A 108 22.56 7.87 -0.36
N ALA A 109 21.53 7.95 0.45
CA ALA A 109 21.54 8.75 1.68
C ALA A 109 22.53 8.20 2.72
N ALA A 110 22.58 6.88 2.92
CA ALA A 110 23.49 6.26 3.88
C ALA A 110 24.97 6.52 3.52
N LYS A 111 25.33 6.55 2.23
CA LYS A 111 26.69 6.78 1.76
C LYS A 111 27.18 8.21 1.95
N ILE A 112 26.29 9.18 1.97
CA ILE A 112 26.60 10.61 2.18
C ILE A 112 26.12 11.11 3.53
N HIS A 113 25.76 10.19 4.43
CA HIS A 113 25.38 10.48 5.83
C HIS A 113 24.16 11.38 6.00
N VAL A 114 23.18 11.32 5.08
CA VAL A 114 21.87 11.95 5.27
C VAL A 114 20.96 11.01 6.08
N PRO A 115 20.44 11.44 7.24
CA PRO A 115 19.57 10.60 8.07
C PRO A 115 18.31 10.15 7.34
N ILE A 116 17.95 8.87 7.49
CA ILE A 116 16.85 8.23 6.77
C ILE A 116 15.67 7.99 7.72
N VAL A 117 14.49 8.39 7.28
CA VAL A 117 13.20 8.00 7.83
C VAL A 117 12.56 6.95 6.92
N HIS A 118 12.34 5.75 7.43
CA HIS A 118 11.64 4.68 6.69
C HIS A 118 10.23 4.50 7.22
N ILE A 119 9.25 4.78 6.37
CA ILE A 119 7.81 4.60 6.64
C ILE A 119 7.36 3.26 6.03
N GLU A 120 6.63 2.47 6.80
CA GLU A 120 6.27 1.07 6.55
C GLU A 120 7.47 0.11 6.73
N ALA A 121 8.26 0.39 7.78
CA ALA A 121 9.41 -0.41 8.17
C ALA A 121 9.01 -1.74 8.85
N GLY A 122 9.91 -2.71 8.85
CA GLY A 122 9.78 -3.95 9.63
C GLY A 122 8.87 -5.02 9.04
N LEU A 123 8.20 -4.78 7.93
CA LEU A 123 7.43 -5.82 7.26
C LEU A 123 8.35 -6.88 6.67
N ARG A 124 7.97 -8.17 6.77
CA ARG A 124 8.73 -9.30 6.24
C ARG A 124 7.82 -10.32 5.58
N SER A 125 8.21 -10.74 4.38
CA SER A 125 7.64 -11.92 3.71
C SER A 125 8.43 -13.19 3.99
N PHE A 126 9.65 -13.04 4.54
CA PHE A 126 10.63 -14.11 4.73
C PHE A 126 11.01 -14.85 3.44
N ASN A 127 10.71 -14.27 2.28
CA ASN A 127 11.02 -14.81 0.95
C ASN A 127 11.97 -13.87 0.21
N LYS A 128 13.28 -14.11 0.35
CA LYS A 128 14.34 -13.31 -0.30
C LYS A 128 14.43 -13.51 -1.82
N ALA A 129 13.60 -14.37 -2.43
CA ALA A 129 13.43 -14.40 -3.87
C ALA A 129 12.61 -13.20 -4.40
N MET A 130 11.87 -12.52 -3.52
CA MET A 130 11.16 -11.30 -3.83
C MET A 130 12.11 -10.09 -3.75
N PRO A 131 12.24 -9.27 -4.82
CA PRO A 131 13.07 -8.06 -4.80
C PRO A 131 12.67 -7.09 -3.69
N GLU A 132 11.37 -6.98 -3.42
CA GLU A 132 10.81 -6.13 -2.38
C GLU A 132 11.30 -6.50 -0.98
N GLU A 133 11.49 -7.79 -0.70
CA GLU A 133 12.04 -8.24 0.58
C GLU A 133 13.47 -7.76 0.78
N ILE A 134 14.30 -7.82 -0.26
CA ILE A 134 15.66 -7.30 -0.22
C ILE A 134 15.65 -5.79 -0.01
N ASN A 135 14.79 -5.06 -0.74
CA ASN A 135 14.70 -3.61 -0.66
C ASN A 135 14.35 -3.14 0.76
N ARG A 136 13.34 -3.75 1.41
CA ARG A 136 12.91 -3.36 2.75
C ARG A 136 13.96 -3.68 3.82
N ILE A 137 14.62 -4.85 3.75
CA ILE A 137 15.69 -5.21 4.68
C ILE A 137 16.83 -4.19 4.60
N VAL A 138 17.31 -3.87 3.39
CA VAL A 138 18.39 -2.89 3.22
C VAL A 138 17.96 -1.51 3.70
N CYS A 139 16.76 -1.06 3.38
CA CYS A 139 16.26 0.24 3.83
C CYS A 139 16.18 0.31 5.35
N ASP A 140 15.61 -0.71 6.01
CA ASP A 140 15.54 -0.77 7.46
C ASP A 140 16.94 -0.63 8.11
N HIS A 141 17.92 -1.40 7.63
CA HIS A 141 19.28 -1.39 8.18
C HIS A 141 20.08 -0.12 7.86
N CYS A 142 19.62 0.72 6.95
CA CYS A 142 20.22 2.02 6.65
C CYS A 142 19.51 3.18 7.37
N SER A 143 18.39 2.93 8.05
CA SER A 143 17.52 3.99 8.57
C SER A 143 17.88 4.44 9.97
N THR A 144 17.65 5.72 10.22
CA THR A 144 17.79 6.38 11.55
C THR A 144 16.48 6.27 12.32
N LEU A 145 15.34 6.55 11.66
CA LEU A 145 14.01 6.44 12.24
C LEU A 145 13.19 5.42 11.43
N LEU A 146 12.62 4.43 12.11
CA LEU A 146 11.81 3.37 11.51
C LEU A 146 10.38 3.46 12.05
N PHE A 147 9.42 3.65 11.17
CA PHE A 147 8.01 3.71 11.50
C PHE A 147 7.31 2.45 11.01
N THR A 148 6.95 1.57 11.93
CA THR A 148 6.27 0.32 11.62
C THR A 148 4.76 0.45 11.77
N PRO A 149 3.97 -0.06 10.80
CA PRO A 149 2.52 0.06 10.83
C PRO A 149 1.84 -0.87 11.84
N THR A 150 2.48 -2.00 12.17
CA THR A 150 1.87 -3.07 12.98
C THR A 150 2.83 -3.61 14.03
N VAL A 151 2.26 -4.33 15.01
CA VAL A 151 3.03 -5.03 16.05
C VAL A 151 3.93 -6.11 15.42
N ALA A 152 3.46 -6.81 14.37
CA ALA A 152 4.29 -7.79 13.68
C ALA A 152 5.56 -7.18 13.10
N GLY A 153 5.47 -5.98 12.51
CA GLY A 153 6.63 -5.25 12.02
C GLY A 153 7.61 -4.88 13.15
N LEU A 154 7.10 -4.44 14.31
CA LEU A 154 7.91 -4.15 15.49
C LEU A 154 8.67 -5.41 15.98
N GLU A 155 7.99 -6.54 16.07
CA GLU A 155 8.59 -7.80 16.51
C GLU A 155 9.62 -8.34 15.50
N ASN A 156 9.43 -8.13 14.20
CA ASN A 156 10.41 -8.49 13.18
C ASN A 156 11.70 -7.69 13.35
N LEU A 157 11.62 -6.36 13.51
CA LEU A 157 12.78 -5.51 13.75
C LEU A 157 13.50 -5.89 15.05
N LYS A 158 12.76 -6.19 16.11
CA LYS A 158 13.33 -6.65 17.37
C LYS A 158 14.10 -7.97 17.20
N ARG A 159 13.58 -8.93 16.45
CA ARG A 159 14.26 -10.21 16.13
C ARG A 159 15.53 -10.00 15.30
N GLU A 160 15.58 -8.97 14.48
CA GLU A 160 16.76 -8.58 13.68
C GLU A 160 17.76 -7.74 14.48
N GLY A 161 17.51 -7.49 15.77
CA GLY A 161 18.44 -6.83 16.69
C GLY A 161 18.30 -5.31 16.76
N PHE A 162 17.23 -4.75 16.20
CA PHE A 162 16.96 -3.31 16.35
C PHE A 162 16.63 -2.95 17.81
N PRO A 163 17.19 -1.86 18.35
CA PRO A 163 16.83 -1.40 19.68
C PRO A 163 15.43 -0.81 19.69
N ILE A 164 14.59 -1.25 20.64
CA ILE A 164 13.20 -0.76 20.77
C ILE A 164 13.10 0.32 21.85
N ASP A 165 13.75 0.11 23.01
CA ASP A 165 13.63 0.98 24.19
C ASP A 165 14.88 1.87 24.40
N ASN A 166 15.58 2.22 23.33
CA ASN A 166 16.77 3.07 23.39
C ASN A 166 16.43 4.55 23.51
N ASN A 167 17.41 5.31 24.00
CA ASN A 167 17.38 6.77 24.08
C ASN A 167 18.30 7.38 23.02
N GLY A 168 18.00 8.63 22.62
CA GLY A 168 18.86 9.39 21.71
C GLY A 168 20.28 9.64 22.23
N PRO A 169 21.18 10.13 21.39
CA PRO A 169 20.92 10.55 20.01
C PRO A 169 20.64 9.37 19.06
N TYR A 170 19.69 9.56 18.12
CA TYR A 170 19.33 8.53 17.14
C TYR A 170 20.15 8.71 15.88
N THR A 171 20.83 7.65 15.45
CA THR A 171 21.69 7.62 14.27
C THR A 171 21.48 6.28 13.54
N ILE A 172 22.12 6.10 12.39
CA ILE A 172 22.13 4.80 11.70
C ILE A 172 22.69 3.67 12.60
N ASN A 173 23.58 3.98 13.55
CA ASN A 173 24.16 3.01 14.49
C ASN A 173 23.34 2.85 15.79
N ASN A 174 22.41 3.77 16.05
CA ASN A 174 21.47 3.72 17.18
C ASN A 174 20.08 4.15 16.70
N PRO A 175 19.47 3.37 15.78
CA PRO A 175 18.18 3.72 15.18
C PRO A 175 17.04 3.66 16.18
N LYS A 176 15.98 4.42 15.94
CA LYS A 176 14.74 4.38 16.74
C LYS A 176 13.60 3.74 15.94
N VAL A 177 12.96 2.79 16.59
CA VAL A 177 11.75 2.14 16.04
C VAL A 177 10.51 2.69 16.76
N TYR A 178 9.50 3.08 15.97
CA TYR A 178 8.20 3.51 16.45
C TYR A 178 7.10 2.64 15.85
N HIS A 179 6.20 2.12 16.68
CA HIS A 179 4.91 1.61 16.22
C HIS A 179 3.95 2.78 16.10
N CYS A 180 3.52 3.12 14.89
CA CYS A 180 2.80 4.36 14.59
C CYS A 180 1.42 4.16 13.94
N GLY A 181 1.04 2.93 13.61
CA GLY A 181 -0.10 2.67 12.74
C GLY A 181 0.24 2.83 11.26
N ASP A 182 -0.74 2.61 10.40
CA ASP A 182 -0.57 2.58 8.94
C ASP A 182 -1.01 3.91 8.33
N ILE A 183 -0.07 4.60 7.67
CA ILE A 183 -0.32 5.87 6.97
C ILE A 183 -1.37 5.75 5.85
N MET A 184 -1.60 4.54 5.32
CA MET A 184 -2.69 4.29 4.37
C MET A 184 -4.05 4.41 5.03
N TYR A 185 -4.15 4.13 6.35
CA TYR A 185 -5.39 4.33 7.09
C TYR A 185 -5.77 5.81 7.17
N ASP A 186 -4.80 6.69 7.41
CA ASP A 186 -5.02 8.15 7.39
C ASP A 186 -5.61 8.60 6.05
N ASN A 187 -5.07 8.08 4.94
CA ASN A 187 -5.60 8.35 3.61
C ASN A 187 -7.00 7.80 3.41
N SER A 188 -7.24 6.54 3.79
CA SER A 188 -8.54 5.91 3.64
C SER A 188 -9.64 6.67 4.41
N LEU A 189 -9.33 7.13 5.61
CA LEU A 189 -10.24 7.97 6.40
C LEU A 189 -10.51 9.31 5.71
N TYR A 190 -9.47 10.02 5.30
CA TYR A 190 -9.61 11.30 4.62
C TYR A 190 -10.43 11.19 3.33
N PHE A 191 -10.04 10.29 2.44
CA PHE A 191 -10.73 10.15 1.17
C PHE A 191 -12.14 9.59 1.31
N SER A 192 -12.42 8.79 2.34
CA SER A 192 -13.76 8.30 2.63
C SER A 192 -14.75 9.42 2.97
N GLN A 193 -14.29 10.56 3.49
CA GLN A 193 -15.13 11.71 3.81
C GLN A 193 -15.57 12.48 2.56
N ILE A 194 -14.70 12.51 1.54
CA ILE A 194 -14.94 13.31 0.33
C ILE A 194 -15.39 12.48 -0.88
N VAL A 195 -15.33 11.16 -0.79
CA VAL A 195 -15.57 10.27 -1.93
C VAL A 195 -16.97 10.37 -2.51
N GLU A 196 -17.98 10.57 -1.68
CA GLU A 196 -19.37 10.71 -2.10
C GLU A 196 -19.63 11.94 -3.00
N GLU A 197 -18.81 12.99 -2.83
CA GLU A 197 -18.87 14.20 -3.64
C GLU A 197 -18.03 14.08 -4.92
N LYS A 198 -17.03 13.19 -4.92
CA LYS A 198 -16.02 13.06 -5.97
C LYS A 198 -16.31 11.98 -7.00
N THR A 199 -17.15 10.98 -6.66
CA THR A 199 -17.51 9.89 -7.58
C THR A 199 -18.95 9.48 -7.44
N ASN A 200 -19.52 8.99 -8.53
CA ASN A 200 -20.90 8.47 -8.59
C ASN A 200 -20.92 6.98 -8.95
N ILE A 201 -19.82 6.26 -8.73
CA ILE A 201 -19.69 4.86 -9.20
C ILE A 201 -20.78 3.95 -8.66
N ILE A 202 -21.18 4.10 -7.39
CA ILE A 202 -22.25 3.30 -6.77
C ILE A 202 -23.60 3.52 -7.50
N GLN A 203 -23.90 4.77 -7.86
CA GLN A 203 -25.09 5.12 -8.62
C GLN A 203 -25.02 4.61 -10.08
N ARG A 204 -23.85 4.80 -10.72
CA ARG A 204 -23.59 4.36 -12.09
C ARG A 204 -23.76 2.84 -12.23
N LEU A 205 -23.36 2.07 -11.24
CA LEU A 205 -23.53 0.62 -11.19
C LEU A 205 -24.89 0.18 -10.64
N LYS A 206 -25.80 1.12 -10.25
CA LYS A 206 -27.12 0.85 -9.69
C LYS A 206 -27.08 -0.02 -8.43
N LEU A 207 -26.06 0.21 -7.57
CA LEU A 207 -25.80 -0.53 -6.33
C LEU A 207 -26.31 0.19 -5.08
N ASN A 208 -27.00 1.32 -5.23
CA ASN A 208 -27.53 2.09 -4.08
C ASN A 208 -28.41 1.21 -3.19
N GLY A 209 -27.98 1.03 -1.92
CA GLY A 209 -28.71 0.24 -0.92
C GLY A 209 -28.74 -1.27 -1.20
N LYS A 210 -27.99 -1.76 -2.20
CA LYS A 210 -27.87 -3.19 -2.50
C LYS A 210 -26.55 -3.72 -1.94
N PRO A 211 -26.56 -4.83 -1.19
CA PRO A 211 -25.31 -5.49 -0.79
C PRO A 211 -24.60 -6.08 -2.02
N PHE A 212 -23.28 -5.98 -2.04
CA PHE A 212 -22.46 -6.59 -3.09
C PHE A 212 -21.12 -7.06 -2.53
N ILE A 213 -20.52 -8.02 -3.22
CA ILE A 213 -19.15 -8.49 -3.02
C ILE A 213 -18.24 -7.70 -3.97
N LEU A 214 -17.23 -7.04 -3.44
CA LEU A 214 -16.16 -6.47 -4.26
C LEU A 214 -15.09 -7.53 -4.47
N ALA A 215 -14.77 -7.87 -5.71
CA ALA A 215 -13.70 -8.80 -6.03
C ALA A 215 -12.55 -8.09 -6.77
N THR A 216 -11.29 -8.40 -6.42
CA THR A 216 -10.11 -7.94 -7.15
C THR A 216 -9.15 -9.10 -7.37
N ILE A 217 -8.71 -9.30 -8.61
CA ILE A 217 -7.87 -10.42 -9.04
C ILE A 217 -6.84 -9.89 -10.03
N HIS A 218 -5.56 -9.95 -9.69
CA HIS A 218 -4.51 -9.43 -10.58
C HIS A 218 -3.12 -10.04 -10.36
N ARG A 219 -2.90 -10.82 -9.29
CA ARG A 219 -1.60 -11.45 -9.04
C ARG A 219 -1.29 -12.50 -10.09
N ASP A 220 -0.02 -12.54 -10.51
CA ASP A 220 0.51 -13.53 -11.46
C ASP A 220 0.32 -14.96 -10.96
N SER A 221 0.57 -15.19 -9.67
CA SER A 221 0.33 -16.49 -9.01
C SER A 221 -1.10 -17.02 -9.16
N ASN A 222 -2.08 -16.18 -9.47
CA ASN A 222 -3.47 -16.57 -9.74
C ASN A 222 -3.81 -16.51 -11.22
N THR A 223 -3.38 -15.45 -11.91
CA THR A 223 -3.82 -15.20 -13.29
C THR A 223 -3.06 -16.00 -14.32
N ASP A 224 -1.78 -16.36 -14.08
CA ASP A 224 -0.95 -17.10 -15.02
C ASP A 224 -1.25 -18.61 -15.05
N TYR A 225 -1.93 -19.12 -14.04
CA TYR A 225 -2.29 -20.53 -13.91
C TYR A 225 -3.78 -20.73 -14.22
N PRO A 226 -4.12 -21.36 -15.38
CA PRO A 226 -5.51 -21.55 -15.82
C PRO A 226 -6.41 -22.21 -14.78
N GLU A 227 -5.90 -23.20 -14.07
CA GLU A 227 -6.63 -23.92 -13.01
C GLU A 227 -6.98 -23.02 -11.84
N ARG A 228 -6.05 -22.13 -11.41
CA ARG A 228 -6.28 -21.22 -10.30
C ARG A 228 -7.28 -20.12 -10.67
N LEU A 229 -7.10 -19.52 -11.85
CA LEU A 229 -8.02 -18.50 -12.35
C LEU A 229 -9.43 -19.07 -12.55
N SER A 230 -9.55 -20.28 -13.13
CA SER A 230 -10.82 -20.96 -13.33
C SER A 230 -11.53 -21.27 -12.00
N ALA A 231 -10.81 -21.73 -10.98
CA ALA A 231 -11.37 -21.99 -9.66
C ALA A 231 -11.97 -20.74 -9.02
N ILE A 232 -11.24 -19.59 -9.08
CA ILE A 232 -11.78 -18.32 -8.60
C ILE A 232 -13.07 -17.96 -9.34
N PHE A 233 -13.08 -17.99 -10.68
CA PHE A 233 -14.26 -17.60 -11.44
C PHE A 233 -15.44 -18.55 -11.26
N LYS A 234 -15.22 -19.86 -11.04
CA LYS A 234 -16.28 -20.80 -10.67
C LYS A 234 -16.91 -20.43 -9.32
N ALA A 235 -16.08 -20.12 -8.32
CA ALA A 235 -16.57 -19.63 -7.02
C ALA A 235 -17.40 -18.34 -7.19
N LEU A 236 -16.92 -17.36 -7.99
CA LEU A 236 -17.66 -16.13 -8.24
C LEU A 236 -19.02 -16.40 -8.94
N ILE A 237 -19.08 -17.32 -9.90
CA ILE A 237 -20.35 -17.70 -10.55
C ILE A 237 -21.32 -18.29 -9.52
N GLN A 238 -20.86 -19.25 -8.70
CA GLN A 238 -21.67 -19.85 -7.66
C GLN A 238 -22.20 -18.78 -6.68
N LEU A 239 -21.34 -17.90 -6.19
CA LEU A 239 -21.74 -16.82 -5.29
C LEU A 239 -22.66 -15.78 -5.94
N SER A 240 -22.57 -15.61 -7.25
CA SER A 240 -23.43 -14.69 -8.01
C SER A 240 -24.90 -15.12 -8.11
N GLU A 241 -25.22 -16.37 -7.76
CA GLU A 241 -26.62 -16.81 -7.71
C GLU A 241 -27.42 -16.04 -6.66
N GLU A 242 -26.79 -15.64 -5.56
CA GLU A 242 -27.44 -14.94 -4.44
C GLU A 242 -26.90 -13.51 -4.22
N ASN A 243 -25.76 -13.13 -4.84
CA ASN A 243 -25.09 -11.87 -4.56
C ASN A 243 -24.77 -11.08 -5.83
N GLN A 244 -24.80 -9.75 -5.72
CA GLN A 244 -24.17 -8.89 -6.70
C GLN A 244 -22.65 -8.93 -6.51
N ILE A 245 -21.88 -9.10 -7.57
CA ILE A 245 -20.42 -9.12 -7.55
C ILE A 245 -19.91 -7.99 -8.45
N VAL A 246 -19.07 -7.15 -7.93
CA VAL A 246 -18.37 -6.08 -8.67
C VAL A 246 -16.91 -6.45 -8.81
N LEU A 247 -16.43 -6.57 -10.04
CA LEU A 247 -15.04 -6.90 -10.35
C LEU A 247 -14.44 -5.83 -11.27
N PRO A 248 -13.73 -4.82 -10.70
CA PRO A 248 -12.86 -3.94 -11.49
C PRO A 248 -11.77 -4.79 -12.15
N LEU A 249 -11.77 -4.82 -13.47
CA LEU A 249 -10.99 -5.79 -14.22
C LEU A 249 -9.61 -5.24 -14.55
N HIS A 250 -8.58 -5.71 -13.85
CA HIS A 250 -7.20 -5.36 -14.16
C HIS A 250 -6.83 -5.77 -15.59
N PRO A 251 -6.07 -4.95 -16.36
CA PRO A 251 -5.73 -5.25 -17.76
C PRO A 251 -5.10 -6.64 -17.97
N ARG A 252 -4.23 -7.07 -17.04
CA ARG A 252 -3.64 -8.41 -17.05
C ARG A 252 -4.73 -9.49 -16.96
N THR A 253 -5.63 -9.37 -16.00
CA THR A 253 -6.72 -10.33 -15.77
C THR A 253 -7.66 -10.37 -16.99
N ALA A 254 -8.01 -9.20 -17.54
CA ALA A 254 -8.84 -9.10 -18.74
C ALA A 254 -8.22 -9.83 -19.95
N LYS A 255 -6.89 -9.76 -20.10
CA LYS A 255 -6.16 -10.47 -21.14
C LYS A 255 -6.17 -11.99 -20.89
N LEU A 256 -5.82 -12.40 -19.67
CA LEU A 256 -5.65 -13.81 -19.34
C LEU A 256 -6.96 -14.57 -19.17
N MET A 257 -8.06 -13.92 -18.85
CA MET A 257 -9.40 -14.52 -18.92
C MET A 257 -9.73 -15.08 -20.30
N LYS A 258 -9.28 -14.43 -21.38
CA LYS A 258 -9.53 -14.87 -22.76
C LYS A 258 -8.77 -16.13 -23.15
N THR A 259 -7.61 -16.36 -22.53
CA THR A 259 -6.69 -17.46 -22.88
C THR A 259 -6.74 -18.60 -21.87
N ASN A 260 -6.98 -18.29 -20.60
CA ASN A 260 -6.84 -19.22 -19.47
C ASN A 260 -8.18 -19.77 -18.96
N LEU A 261 -9.31 -19.17 -19.34
CA LEU A 261 -10.63 -19.72 -19.03
C LEU A 261 -11.21 -20.46 -20.26
N ASP A 262 -11.85 -21.58 -20.03
CA ASP A 262 -12.58 -22.27 -21.06
C ASP A 262 -13.79 -21.47 -21.60
N GLU A 263 -14.30 -21.82 -22.78
CA GLU A 263 -15.39 -21.09 -23.46
C GLU A 263 -16.69 -21.11 -22.65
N ASP A 264 -16.99 -22.22 -22.00
CA ASP A 264 -18.21 -22.38 -21.20
C ASP A 264 -18.19 -21.49 -19.96
N LEU A 265 -17.07 -21.44 -19.26
CA LEU A 265 -16.88 -20.56 -18.10
C LEU A 265 -16.96 -19.08 -18.50
N GLN A 266 -16.31 -18.70 -19.63
CA GLN A 266 -16.41 -17.34 -20.16
C GLN A 266 -17.85 -16.99 -20.54
N LYS A 267 -18.61 -17.95 -21.08
CA LYS A 267 -20.03 -17.77 -21.43
C LYS A 267 -20.89 -17.59 -20.19
N GLN A 268 -20.69 -18.39 -19.14
CA GLN A 268 -21.42 -18.27 -17.87
C GLN A 268 -21.18 -16.90 -17.23
N ILE A 269 -19.93 -16.43 -17.19
CA ILE A 269 -19.58 -15.10 -16.68
C ILE A 269 -20.31 -14.00 -17.46
N ARG A 270 -20.31 -14.06 -18.80
CA ARG A 270 -20.97 -13.07 -19.65
C ARG A 270 -22.50 -13.07 -19.52
N LEU A 271 -23.09 -14.22 -19.24
CA LEU A 271 -24.56 -14.36 -19.10
C LEU A 271 -25.05 -14.04 -17.70
N SER A 272 -24.18 -14.03 -16.69
CA SER A 272 -24.56 -13.67 -15.32
C SER A 272 -24.98 -12.19 -15.28
N GLN A 273 -26.16 -11.94 -14.75
CA GLN A 273 -26.69 -10.59 -14.53
C GLN A 273 -26.16 -9.97 -13.23
N ASN A 274 -25.57 -10.79 -12.37
CA ASN A 274 -25.10 -10.40 -11.06
C ASN A 274 -23.58 -10.21 -10.99
N ILE A 275 -22.82 -10.55 -12.05
CA ILE A 275 -21.37 -10.29 -12.14
C ILE A 275 -21.15 -9.05 -13.00
N HIS A 276 -20.75 -7.98 -12.36
CA HIS A 276 -20.43 -6.70 -12.99
C HIS A 276 -18.93 -6.62 -13.27
N LEU A 277 -18.49 -7.07 -14.45
CA LEU A 277 -17.14 -6.81 -14.93
C LEU A 277 -17.06 -5.35 -15.38
N ILE A 278 -16.27 -4.54 -14.71
CA ILE A 278 -16.12 -3.12 -15.05
C ILE A 278 -14.66 -2.80 -15.43
N PRO A 279 -14.42 -1.74 -16.22
CA PRO A 279 -13.06 -1.26 -16.47
C PRO A 279 -12.30 -0.98 -15.17
N PRO A 280 -10.96 -0.88 -15.22
CA PRO A 280 -10.18 -0.38 -14.08
C PRO A 280 -10.77 0.93 -13.58
N VAL A 281 -10.85 1.06 -12.27
CA VAL A 281 -11.44 2.23 -11.60
C VAL A 281 -10.33 3.14 -11.04
N SER A 282 -10.68 4.40 -10.79
CA SER A 282 -9.77 5.33 -10.12
C SER A 282 -9.58 4.96 -8.65
N PHE A 283 -8.62 5.60 -7.99
CA PHE A 283 -8.39 5.39 -6.55
C PHE A 283 -9.63 5.75 -5.71
N LEU A 284 -10.26 6.88 -6.01
CA LEU A 284 -11.47 7.31 -5.31
C LEU A 284 -12.66 6.38 -5.58
N GLU A 285 -12.82 5.90 -6.80
CA GLU A 285 -13.85 4.92 -7.12
C GLU A 285 -13.62 3.59 -6.39
N MET A 286 -12.36 3.16 -6.20
CA MET A 286 -12.04 1.96 -5.42
C MET A 286 -12.42 2.14 -3.95
N ILE A 287 -12.06 3.25 -3.33
CA ILE A 287 -12.49 3.59 -1.95
C ILE A 287 -14.02 3.57 -1.82
N ALA A 288 -14.75 4.13 -2.80
CA ALA A 288 -16.21 4.09 -2.78
C ALA A 288 -16.74 2.65 -2.83
N LEU A 289 -16.17 1.79 -3.67
CA LEU A 289 -16.56 0.38 -3.77
C LEU A 289 -16.24 -0.39 -2.48
N GLU A 290 -15.05 -0.23 -1.93
CA GLU A 290 -14.63 -0.89 -0.67
C GLU A 290 -15.53 -0.47 0.49
N ARG A 291 -15.80 0.81 0.62
CA ARG A 291 -16.65 1.36 1.69
C ARG A 291 -18.08 0.84 1.65
N HIS A 292 -18.65 0.62 0.45
CA HIS A 292 -20.03 0.16 0.27
C HIS A 292 -20.17 -1.36 0.11
N ALA A 293 -19.08 -2.07 -0.12
CA ALA A 293 -19.11 -3.52 -0.20
C ALA A 293 -19.59 -4.15 1.12
N GLN A 294 -20.30 -5.27 1.01
CA GLN A 294 -20.63 -6.11 2.16
C GLN A 294 -19.44 -6.98 2.57
N LEU A 295 -18.67 -7.43 1.58
CA LEU A 295 -17.52 -8.31 1.73
C LEU A 295 -16.53 -8.01 0.59
N VAL A 296 -15.24 -8.19 0.85
CA VAL A 296 -14.19 -8.04 -0.15
C VAL A 296 -13.49 -9.37 -0.39
N MET A 297 -13.30 -9.76 -1.66
CA MET A 297 -12.52 -10.93 -2.09
C MET A 297 -11.32 -10.44 -2.87
N THR A 298 -10.10 -10.75 -2.42
CA THR A 298 -8.93 -10.13 -3.05
C THR A 298 -7.66 -10.95 -2.97
N ASP A 299 -6.81 -10.83 -4.00
CA ASP A 299 -5.41 -11.26 -3.96
C ASP A 299 -4.43 -10.08 -3.73
N SER A 300 -4.94 -8.85 -3.60
CA SER A 300 -4.16 -7.64 -3.37
C SER A 300 -3.86 -7.43 -1.88
N GLY A 301 -2.58 -7.28 -1.50
CA GLY A 301 -2.20 -6.93 -0.13
C GLY A 301 -2.74 -5.56 0.32
N GLY A 302 -2.79 -4.56 -0.57
CA GLY A 302 -3.34 -3.24 -0.27
C GLY A 302 -4.84 -3.28 0.03
N VAL A 303 -5.60 -3.92 -0.86
CA VAL A 303 -7.08 -4.04 -0.73
C VAL A 303 -7.48 -4.84 0.52
N GLN A 304 -6.65 -5.80 0.98
CA GLN A 304 -6.89 -6.50 2.25
C GLN A 304 -6.94 -5.52 3.43
N LYS A 305 -5.96 -4.61 3.53
CA LYS A 305 -5.91 -3.58 4.57
C LYS A 305 -7.04 -2.57 4.42
N GLU A 306 -7.23 -2.06 3.20
CA GLU A 306 -8.23 -1.04 2.90
C GLU A 306 -9.64 -1.55 3.25
N ALA A 307 -9.98 -2.79 2.92
CA ALA A 307 -11.23 -3.42 3.36
C ALA A 307 -11.35 -3.46 4.90
N TYR A 308 -10.28 -3.81 5.59
CA TYR A 308 -10.28 -3.80 7.06
C TYR A 308 -10.47 -2.40 7.64
N PHE A 309 -9.88 -1.36 7.05
CA PHE A 309 -10.07 0.04 7.44
C PHE A 309 -11.55 0.44 7.36
N PHE A 310 -12.27 -0.07 6.34
CA PHE A 310 -13.70 0.15 6.17
C PHE A 310 -14.58 -0.87 6.91
N LYS A 311 -14.00 -1.67 7.81
CA LYS A 311 -14.70 -2.67 8.62
C LYS A 311 -15.47 -3.68 7.76
N LYS A 312 -14.81 -4.16 6.69
CA LYS A 312 -15.34 -5.19 5.78
C LYS A 312 -14.62 -6.51 6.00
N PRO A 313 -15.35 -7.63 6.09
CA PRO A 313 -14.71 -8.95 6.11
C PRO A 313 -14.03 -9.24 4.78
N VAL A 314 -12.92 -9.98 4.83
CA VAL A 314 -12.07 -10.24 3.67
C VAL A 314 -11.89 -11.73 3.43
N ILE A 315 -12.12 -12.17 2.19
CA ILE A 315 -11.70 -13.48 1.70
C ILE A 315 -10.42 -13.29 0.88
N ILE A 316 -9.32 -13.84 1.37
CA ILE A 316 -8.00 -13.69 0.78
C ILE A 316 -7.76 -14.83 -0.21
N LEU A 317 -7.63 -14.49 -1.50
CA LEU A 317 -7.41 -15.41 -2.61
C LEU A 317 -5.91 -15.75 -2.76
N ARG A 318 -5.26 -16.07 -1.64
CA ARG A 318 -3.83 -16.39 -1.55
C ARG A 318 -3.62 -17.46 -0.47
N GLN A 319 -2.49 -18.17 -0.57
CA GLN A 319 -2.07 -19.16 0.45
C GLN A 319 -1.53 -18.51 1.71
N GLU A 320 -0.98 -17.29 1.59
CA GLU A 320 -0.35 -16.52 2.65
C GLU A 320 -0.69 -15.03 2.54
N THR A 321 -0.49 -14.31 3.62
CA THR A 321 -0.61 -12.85 3.66
C THR A 321 0.47 -12.25 4.52
N GLU A 322 0.92 -11.05 4.16
CA GLU A 322 1.75 -10.19 4.98
C GLU A 322 0.99 -9.56 6.17
N TRP A 323 -0.34 -9.56 6.11
CA TRP A 323 -1.24 -8.97 7.12
C TRP A 323 -1.86 -10.07 8.00
N VAL A 324 -1.01 -10.75 8.75
CA VAL A 324 -1.44 -11.86 9.65
C VAL A 324 -2.44 -11.40 10.69
N GLU A 325 -2.33 -10.14 11.12
CA GLU A 325 -3.18 -9.56 12.16
C GLU A 325 -4.66 -9.55 11.77
N ILE A 326 -5.00 -9.26 10.52
CA ILE A 326 -6.40 -9.25 10.10
C ILE A 326 -7.01 -10.66 10.04
N VAL A 327 -6.18 -11.69 9.88
CA VAL A 327 -6.60 -13.10 9.95
C VAL A 327 -6.77 -13.53 11.41
N GLU A 328 -5.83 -13.14 12.28
CA GLU A 328 -5.86 -13.47 13.72
C GLU A 328 -7.07 -12.83 14.42
N THR A 329 -7.52 -11.65 13.97
CA THR A 329 -8.74 -11.01 14.49
C THR A 329 -10.03 -11.68 14.03
N GLY A 330 -9.96 -12.65 13.11
CA GLY A 330 -11.13 -13.32 12.53
C GLY A 330 -11.88 -12.49 11.48
N ASN A 331 -11.33 -11.34 11.06
CA ASN A 331 -11.93 -10.46 10.05
C ASN A 331 -11.51 -10.81 8.61
N ALA A 332 -10.53 -11.71 8.46
CA ALA A 332 -10.09 -12.21 7.17
C ALA A 332 -9.91 -13.74 7.20
N ILE A 333 -10.17 -14.39 6.07
CA ILE A 333 -9.97 -15.84 5.88
C ILE A 333 -9.09 -16.08 4.66
N LEU A 334 -8.01 -16.85 4.87
CA LEU A 334 -7.16 -17.35 3.78
C LEU A 334 -7.87 -18.53 3.07
N ALA A 335 -8.43 -18.29 1.91
CA ALA A 335 -9.15 -19.28 1.13
C ALA A 335 -8.33 -19.88 -0.02
N ASP A 336 -7.20 -19.26 -0.36
CA ASP A 336 -6.46 -19.54 -1.59
C ASP A 336 -7.37 -19.44 -2.82
N THR A 337 -7.11 -20.21 -3.86
CA THR A 337 -7.97 -20.32 -5.06
C THR A 337 -8.84 -21.57 -5.03
N ASP A 338 -9.14 -22.08 -3.84
CA ASP A 338 -9.99 -23.26 -3.65
C ASP A 338 -11.46 -22.86 -3.59
N GLU A 339 -12.24 -23.35 -4.55
CA GLU A 339 -13.66 -23.03 -4.73
C GLU A 339 -14.50 -23.35 -3.47
N ALA A 340 -14.23 -24.50 -2.84
CA ALA A 340 -14.96 -24.92 -1.63
C ALA A 340 -14.58 -24.03 -0.42
N ARG A 341 -13.31 -23.69 -0.27
CA ARG A 341 -12.85 -22.79 0.81
C ARG A 341 -13.38 -21.37 0.64
N ILE A 342 -13.43 -20.85 -0.60
CA ILE A 342 -14.01 -19.53 -0.89
C ILE A 342 -15.50 -19.54 -0.51
N THR A 343 -16.25 -20.56 -0.91
CA THR A 343 -17.69 -20.70 -0.59
C THR A 343 -17.90 -20.84 0.92
N GLN A 344 -17.09 -21.65 1.60
CA GLN A 344 -17.17 -21.81 3.05
C GLN A 344 -16.86 -20.51 3.79
N ALA A 345 -15.85 -19.74 3.36
CA ALA A 345 -15.51 -18.47 3.95
C ALA A 345 -16.64 -17.44 3.76
N TRP A 346 -17.29 -17.44 2.59
CA TRP A 346 -18.47 -16.61 2.35
C TRP A 346 -19.63 -17.00 3.28
N LEU A 347 -19.98 -18.27 3.37
CA LEU A 347 -21.03 -18.77 4.27
C LEU A 347 -20.73 -18.41 5.72
N HIS A 348 -19.46 -18.53 6.15
CA HIS A 348 -19.04 -18.13 7.49
C HIS A 348 -19.35 -16.66 7.77
N PHE A 349 -18.94 -15.74 6.88
CA PHE A 349 -19.16 -14.31 7.08
C PHE A 349 -20.63 -13.89 6.93
N MET A 350 -21.41 -14.61 6.12
CA MET A 350 -22.86 -14.35 6.01
C MET A 350 -23.62 -14.83 7.25
N GLY A 351 -23.23 -15.98 7.82
CA GLY A 351 -23.84 -16.49 9.03
C GLY A 351 -23.34 -15.82 10.32
N ASN A 352 -22.10 -15.37 10.33
CA ASN A 352 -21.42 -14.77 11.49
C ASN A 352 -20.61 -13.54 11.07
N PRO A 353 -21.25 -12.43 10.70
CA PRO A 353 -20.53 -11.23 10.30
C PRO A 353 -19.69 -10.70 11.47
N PRO A 354 -18.42 -10.28 11.22
CA PRO A 354 -17.60 -9.71 12.28
C PRO A 354 -18.25 -8.45 12.84
N THR A 355 -18.33 -8.38 14.18
CA THR A 355 -18.92 -7.22 14.90
C THR A 355 -17.86 -6.29 15.44
N THR A 356 -16.61 -6.73 15.53
CA THR A 356 -15.48 -5.97 16.05
C THR A 356 -14.32 -5.99 15.08
N PHE A 357 -13.65 -4.86 14.94
CA PHE A 357 -12.43 -4.67 14.15
C PHE A 357 -11.41 -3.97 15.06
N PRO A 358 -10.53 -4.73 15.73
CA PRO A 358 -9.47 -4.16 16.55
C PRO A 358 -8.57 -3.18 15.80
N GLU A 359 -8.02 -2.19 16.49
CA GLU A 359 -7.21 -1.12 15.90
C GLU A 359 -5.77 -1.60 15.61
N VAL A 360 -5.62 -2.63 14.77
CA VAL A 360 -4.30 -3.20 14.43
C VAL A 360 -3.43 -2.27 13.58
N PHE A 361 -4.05 -1.29 12.94
CA PHE A 361 -3.38 -0.31 12.07
C PHE A 361 -3.38 1.11 12.65
N GLY A 362 -3.59 1.26 13.98
CA GLY A 362 -3.64 2.56 14.63
C GLY A 362 -5.00 3.24 14.51
N ASP A 363 -5.01 4.56 14.74
CA ASP A 363 -6.22 5.40 14.87
C ASP A 363 -6.46 6.36 13.69
N GLY A 364 -5.59 6.34 12.68
CA GLY A 364 -5.68 7.21 11.51
C GLY A 364 -4.99 8.57 11.65
N HIS A 365 -4.05 8.68 12.60
CA HIS A 365 -3.20 9.85 12.84
C HIS A 365 -1.70 9.52 12.74
N ALA A 366 -1.34 8.52 11.92
CA ALA A 366 0.04 8.07 11.77
C ALA A 366 0.93 9.17 11.20
N ALA A 367 0.44 9.98 10.25
CA ALA A 367 1.22 11.05 9.64
C ALA A 367 1.64 12.13 10.66
N GLU A 368 0.72 12.60 11.48
CA GLU A 368 1.02 13.59 12.53
C GLU A 368 1.98 13.03 13.58
N PHE A 369 1.75 11.78 14.02
CA PHE A 369 2.64 11.10 14.93
C PHE A 369 4.08 11.03 14.37
N MET A 370 4.25 10.62 13.11
CA MET A 370 5.56 10.54 12.46
C MET A 370 6.25 11.90 12.41
N LEU A 371 5.54 12.96 12.00
CA LEU A 371 6.09 14.31 11.89
C LEU A 371 6.52 14.87 13.25
N ASP A 372 5.76 14.62 14.33
CA ASP A 372 6.15 15.02 15.67
C ASP A 372 7.44 14.33 16.12
N ARG A 373 7.56 13.00 15.90
CA ARG A 373 8.78 12.25 16.25
C ARG A 373 10.00 12.69 15.43
N ILE A 374 9.82 13.02 14.14
CA ILE A 374 10.90 13.54 13.28
C ILE A 374 11.34 14.92 13.77
N LEU A 375 10.42 15.80 14.12
CA LEU A 375 10.74 17.13 14.69
C LEU A 375 11.46 17.04 16.03
N GLU A 376 11.02 16.14 16.91
CA GLU A 376 11.70 15.90 18.20
C GLU A 376 13.13 15.40 18.00
N CYS A 377 13.33 14.46 17.09
CA CYS A 377 14.66 13.97 16.74
C CYS A 377 15.55 15.11 16.22
N CYS A 378 15.04 15.94 15.32
CA CYS A 378 15.77 17.08 14.76
C CYS A 378 16.16 18.11 15.84
N ALA A 379 15.27 18.38 16.80
CA ALA A 379 15.53 19.36 17.89
C ALA A 379 16.59 18.90 18.89
N CYS A 380 16.76 17.60 19.05
CA CYS A 380 17.74 17.02 20.00
C CYS A 380 19.15 16.89 19.42
N HIS A 381 19.36 17.19 18.13
CA HIS A 381 20.65 16.97 17.45
C HIS A 381 21.12 18.24 16.74
N SER A 382 22.39 18.62 16.96
CA SER A 382 23.09 19.47 16.00
C SER A 382 23.40 18.63 14.72
N LYS A 383 23.53 19.28 13.54
CA LYS A 383 23.91 18.56 12.29
C LYS A 383 25.20 17.73 12.44
N SER A 384 26.04 18.03 13.44
CA SER A 384 27.26 17.29 13.77
C SER A 384 27.01 15.98 14.51
N ASP A 385 25.86 15.78 15.15
CA ASP A 385 25.56 14.61 15.98
C ASP A 385 24.82 13.51 15.18
N LEU A 386 24.34 13.84 13.99
CA LEU A 386 23.62 12.92 13.07
C LEU A 386 24.58 12.19 12.10
N LEU A 387 25.85 12.62 12.06
CA LEU A 387 26.94 12.02 11.29
C LEU A 387 27.69 11.00 12.15
#